data_dfec24ae1b31651c7a779de1235fa41b
#
_entry.id   dfec24ae1b31651c7a779de1235fa41b
#
_cell.length_a   1.000
_cell.length_b   1.000
_cell.length_c   1.000
_cell.angle_alpha   90.00
_cell.angle_beta   90.00
_cell.angle_gamma   90.00
#
_symmetry.space_group_name_H-M   'P 1'
#
loop_
_entity.id
_entity.type
_entity.pdbx_description
1 polymer ?
#
loop_
_entity_poly.entity_id
_entity_poly.type
_entity_poly.pdbx_seq_one_letter_code
_entity_poly.pdbx_strand_id
1 'polypeptide(L)'
;MTSVKLRDYYSIFVIVFIASILSLISIQSQNNIADAQISPLVSTRGHFSLDTGELRSGHNGTDYDTSDIPGLQPGTSCPKEATVYVHGVWTGIGSSSANLENETGIFDRARMSLAVNNYSIPVIGFSWDSNTTITANGVGWSIAKKIAQDNGPKLAHFIFDYKSICQDTDVRIIAHSLGAKVVLNALQDLTGNEGWNNSSRNFKVESVHLMGAAVDDEQVSTNPSDSDDPGEKVYGQSIESQVIRFYNLFDTQDNALEELYPYYEGGETALGLNGAEQGISLPRNYQDIDVTKEISLLNDANGDNKCDLPNPFIPNYCTIVAIGDNHLGYVGFMSSTNSNNNLIDDGAINIVVDNWRR
;
A
#
# COMPACT_ATOMS: atom_id res chain seq x y z
N MET A 1 15.02 -28.78 34.90
CA MET A 1 14.66 -27.43 34.40
C MET A 1 14.68 -27.49 32.88
N THR A 2 13.53 -27.68 32.29
CA THR A 2 13.37 -27.79 30.84
C THR A 2 13.31 -26.37 30.27
N SER A 3 14.29 -26.06 29.44
CA SER A 3 14.29 -24.79 28.67
C SER A 3 13.13 -24.82 27.65
N VAL A 4 12.05 -24.15 27.94
CA VAL A 4 11.02 -23.83 26.95
C VAL A 4 11.70 -22.89 25.95
N LYS A 5 11.78 -23.30 24.70
CA LYS A 5 12.44 -22.51 23.65
C LYS A 5 11.62 -21.24 23.40
N LEU A 6 12.30 -20.11 23.25
CA LEU A 6 11.72 -18.81 22.91
C LEU A 6 10.70 -18.90 21.73
N ARG A 7 10.96 -19.82 20.82
CA ARG A 7 10.13 -20.12 19.64
C ARG A 7 8.68 -20.53 19.98
N ASP A 8 8.44 -21.16 21.14
CA ASP A 8 7.09 -21.59 21.55
C ASP A 8 6.27 -20.39 22.07
N TYR A 9 6.92 -19.37 22.61
CA TYR A 9 6.26 -18.13 23.02
C TYR A 9 5.82 -17.30 21.82
N TYR A 10 6.66 -17.19 20.77
CA TYR A 10 6.29 -16.49 19.53
C TYR A 10 5.07 -17.12 18.84
N SER A 11 5.02 -18.45 18.77
CA SER A 11 3.89 -19.16 18.17
C SER A 11 2.58 -18.92 18.93
N ILE A 12 2.61 -18.86 20.25
CA ILE A 12 1.43 -18.58 21.10
C ILE A 12 1.04 -17.11 20.93
N PHE A 13 1.98 -16.19 20.82
CA PHE A 13 1.73 -14.75 20.64
C PHE A 13 1.06 -14.46 19.31
N VAL A 14 1.55 -15.05 18.22
CA VAL A 14 0.96 -14.90 16.88
C VAL A 14 -0.45 -15.50 16.80
N ILE A 15 -0.69 -16.63 17.43
CA ILE A 15 -2.04 -17.25 17.45
C ILE A 15 -3.02 -16.39 18.26
N VAL A 16 -2.61 -15.84 19.38
CA VAL A 16 -3.45 -14.93 20.20
C VAL A 16 -3.69 -13.63 19.43
N PHE A 17 -2.70 -13.13 18.72
CA PHE A 17 -2.77 -11.92 17.90
C PHE A 17 -3.77 -12.10 16.73
N ILE A 18 -3.67 -13.19 15.98
CA ILE A 18 -4.58 -13.52 14.89
C ILE A 18 -6.02 -13.75 15.42
N ALA A 19 -6.16 -14.45 16.53
CA ALA A 19 -7.47 -14.70 17.14
C ALA A 19 -8.15 -13.40 17.64
N SER A 20 -7.36 -12.43 18.07
CA SER A 20 -7.87 -11.14 18.54
C SER A 20 -8.24 -10.20 17.38
N ILE A 21 -7.50 -10.21 16.27
CA ILE A 21 -7.90 -9.55 15.01
C ILE A 21 -9.27 -10.11 14.56
N LEU A 22 -9.44 -11.42 14.56
CA LEU A 22 -10.69 -12.07 14.16
C LEU A 22 -11.89 -11.73 15.08
N SER A 23 -11.66 -11.46 16.37
CA SER A 23 -12.75 -11.12 17.31
C SER A 23 -13.20 -9.66 17.24
N LEU A 24 -12.33 -8.73 16.84
CA LEU A 24 -12.67 -7.31 16.68
C LEU A 24 -13.38 -7.00 15.37
N ILE A 25 -13.15 -7.78 14.32
CA ILE A 25 -13.83 -7.67 13.03
C ILE A 25 -15.36 -7.93 13.17
N SER A 26 -15.78 -8.69 14.19
CA SER A 26 -17.20 -8.96 14.44
C SER A 26 -18.01 -7.78 15.00
N ILE A 27 -17.38 -6.69 15.41
CA ILE A 27 -18.08 -5.54 16.04
C ILE A 27 -18.37 -4.40 15.04
N GLN A 28 -17.71 -4.38 13.87
CA GLN A 28 -17.93 -3.34 12.84
C GLN A 28 -18.99 -3.68 11.78
N SER A 29 -19.79 -4.72 11.97
CA SER A 29 -20.86 -5.06 11.03
C SER A 29 -22.12 -4.27 11.29
N GLN A 30 -22.61 -3.65 10.28
CA GLN A 30 -23.94 -3.13 9.93
C GLN A 30 -24.01 -1.61 9.69
N ASN A 31 -23.34 -1.17 8.64
CA ASN A 31 -23.91 -0.08 7.86
C ASN A 31 -24.07 -0.59 6.42
N ASN A 32 -25.32 -0.80 6.01
CA ASN A 32 -25.69 -0.99 4.60
C ASN A 32 -25.37 0.29 3.82
N ILE A 33 -24.10 0.49 3.50
CA ILE A 33 -23.73 1.40 2.42
C ILE A 33 -24.03 0.59 1.17
N ALA A 34 -25.04 1.01 0.39
CA ALA A 34 -25.22 0.52 -0.95
C ALA A 34 -23.84 0.47 -1.63
N ASP A 35 -23.53 -0.61 -2.36
CA ASP A 35 -22.31 -0.74 -3.16
C ASP A 35 -22.20 0.45 -4.12
N ALA A 36 -21.74 1.59 -3.60
CA ALA A 36 -21.36 2.71 -4.42
C ALA A 36 -20.08 2.28 -5.12
N GLN A 37 -20.15 1.98 -6.38
CA GLN A 37 -19.00 1.64 -7.21
C GLN A 37 -17.95 2.73 -7.03
N ILE A 38 -16.78 2.34 -6.54
CA ILE A 38 -15.66 3.25 -6.37
C ILE A 38 -15.25 3.74 -7.75
N SER A 39 -15.21 5.05 -7.94
CA SER A 39 -14.95 5.64 -9.26
C SER A 39 -14.14 6.91 -9.07
N PRO A 40 -13.08 7.15 -9.87
CA PRO A 40 -12.54 6.30 -10.95
C PRO A 40 -11.75 5.08 -10.44
N LEU A 41 -11.82 3.96 -11.16
CA LEU A 41 -11.22 2.70 -10.74
C LEU A 41 -10.54 1.97 -11.91
N VAL A 42 -9.37 1.37 -11.61
CA VAL A 42 -8.76 0.28 -12.36
C VAL A 42 -8.85 -0.97 -11.50
N SER A 43 -9.34 -2.07 -12.04
CA SER A 43 -9.53 -3.30 -11.28
C SER A 43 -8.89 -4.50 -11.95
N THR A 44 -8.23 -5.32 -11.15
CA THR A 44 -7.77 -6.66 -11.50
C THR A 44 -8.37 -7.71 -10.57
N ARG A 45 -9.45 -7.34 -9.87
CA ARG A 45 -10.18 -8.23 -8.97
C ARG A 45 -10.76 -9.42 -9.73
N GLY A 46 -10.57 -10.60 -9.18
CA GLY A 46 -10.99 -11.84 -9.78
C GLY A 46 -10.03 -12.40 -10.82
N HIS A 47 -8.93 -11.71 -11.14
CA HIS A 47 -7.92 -12.20 -12.08
C HIS A 47 -7.06 -13.31 -11.49
N PHE A 48 -6.88 -13.34 -10.17
CA PHE A 48 -6.04 -14.31 -9.50
C PHE A 48 -6.82 -15.21 -8.53
N SER A 49 -6.32 -16.42 -8.31
CA SER A 49 -6.80 -17.30 -7.25
C SER A 49 -6.24 -16.85 -5.91
N LEU A 50 -7.10 -16.53 -4.95
CA LEU A 50 -6.70 -16.17 -3.59
C LEU A 50 -6.09 -17.33 -2.79
N ASP A 51 -6.25 -18.57 -3.28
CA ASP A 51 -5.72 -19.77 -2.63
C ASP A 51 -4.33 -20.18 -3.16
N THR A 52 -4.00 -19.82 -4.42
CA THR A 52 -2.77 -20.27 -5.08
C THR A 52 -1.94 -19.13 -5.68
N GLY A 53 -2.50 -17.94 -5.83
CA GLY A 53 -1.88 -16.82 -6.52
C GLY A 53 -1.76 -17.00 -8.03
N GLU A 54 -2.36 -18.06 -8.60
CA GLU A 54 -2.30 -18.31 -10.04
C GLU A 54 -3.31 -17.47 -10.80
N LEU A 55 -2.92 -17.04 -12.00
CA LEU A 55 -3.79 -16.32 -12.92
C LEU A 55 -4.96 -17.23 -13.33
N ARG A 56 -6.18 -16.72 -13.24
CA ARG A 56 -7.38 -17.47 -13.61
C ARG A 56 -7.56 -17.55 -15.13
N SER A 57 -8.21 -18.60 -15.58
CA SER A 57 -8.58 -18.76 -16.99
C SER A 57 -9.40 -17.59 -17.49
N GLY A 58 -9.07 -17.09 -18.66
CA GLY A 58 -9.71 -15.92 -19.27
C GLY A 58 -8.96 -14.60 -19.06
N HIS A 59 -7.98 -14.57 -18.17
CA HIS A 59 -7.11 -13.42 -17.94
C HIS A 59 -5.70 -13.64 -18.45
N ASN A 60 -4.97 -12.55 -18.67
CA ASN A 60 -3.57 -12.54 -19.09
C ASN A 60 -2.73 -11.63 -18.17
N GLY A 61 -1.41 -11.55 -18.39
CA GLY A 61 -0.49 -10.80 -17.54
C GLY A 61 -0.66 -9.29 -17.55
N THR A 62 -1.44 -8.73 -18.49
CA THR A 62 -1.53 -7.27 -18.70
C THR A 62 -2.96 -6.73 -18.76
N ASP A 63 -3.97 -7.57 -18.75
CA ASP A 63 -5.38 -7.14 -18.78
C ASP A 63 -5.82 -6.52 -17.45
N TYR A 64 -6.73 -5.57 -17.54
CA TYR A 64 -7.36 -4.88 -16.41
C TYR A 64 -8.72 -4.34 -16.83
N ASP A 65 -9.61 -4.09 -15.88
CA ASP A 65 -10.89 -3.44 -16.07
C ASP A 65 -10.82 -1.97 -15.63
N THR A 66 -11.65 -1.11 -16.24
CA THR A 66 -11.71 0.32 -15.87
C THR A 66 -13.14 0.80 -15.69
N SER A 67 -13.33 1.71 -14.73
CA SER A 67 -14.58 2.44 -14.54
C SER A 67 -14.29 3.93 -14.35
N ASP A 68 -14.95 4.76 -15.16
CA ASP A 68 -15.01 6.23 -15.05
C ASP A 68 -13.64 6.95 -14.99
N ILE A 69 -12.63 6.42 -15.68
CA ILE A 69 -11.30 7.03 -15.73
C ILE A 69 -11.36 8.33 -16.56
N PRO A 70 -11.06 9.52 -15.98
CA PRO A 70 -11.01 10.78 -16.71
C PRO A 70 -10.03 10.73 -17.88
N GLY A 71 -10.47 11.15 -19.07
CA GLY A 71 -9.68 11.08 -20.30
C GLY A 71 -9.81 9.77 -21.07
N LEU A 72 -10.28 8.67 -20.45
CA LEU A 72 -10.58 7.42 -21.16
C LEU A 72 -12.07 7.28 -21.48
N GLN A 73 -12.94 7.97 -20.76
CA GLN A 73 -14.39 7.93 -21.03
C GLN A 73 -14.77 8.84 -22.18
N PRO A 74 -15.73 8.43 -23.05
CA PRO A 74 -16.23 9.28 -24.12
C PRO A 74 -16.72 10.64 -23.59
N GLY A 75 -16.23 11.72 -24.18
CA GLY A 75 -16.62 13.08 -23.81
C GLY A 75 -15.90 13.68 -22.59
N THR A 76 -14.97 12.97 -21.98
CA THR A 76 -14.09 13.50 -20.93
C THR A 76 -12.75 13.98 -21.51
N SER A 77 -12.19 15.03 -20.92
CA SER A 77 -10.85 15.52 -21.27
C SER A 77 -9.81 14.91 -20.36
N CYS A 78 -8.57 14.79 -20.85
CA CYS A 78 -7.43 14.43 -20.03
C CYS A 78 -7.19 15.51 -18.96
N PRO A 79 -7.06 15.14 -17.67
CA PRO A 79 -6.69 16.09 -16.64
C PRO A 79 -5.20 16.44 -16.78
N LYS A 80 -4.78 17.56 -16.17
CA LYS A 80 -3.34 17.90 -16.11
C LYS A 80 -2.55 16.93 -15.25
N GLU A 81 -3.17 16.47 -14.18
CA GLU A 81 -2.58 15.55 -13.21
C GLU A 81 -3.59 14.46 -12.84
N ALA A 82 -3.11 13.26 -12.55
CA ALA A 82 -3.90 12.16 -12.02
C ALA A 82 -3.07 11.37 -11.00
N THR A 83 -3.70 10.98 -9.90
CA THR A 83 -3.05 10.13 -8.89
C THR A 83 -3.63 8.73 -8.95
N VAL A 84 -2.77 7.72 -9.07
CA VAL A 84 -3.14 6.31 -8.91
C VAL A 84 -2.84 5.91 -7.47
N TYR A 85 -3.85 5.45 -6.73
CA TYR A 85 -3.70 4.92 -5.38
C TYR A 85 -3.76 3.39 -5.40
N VAL A 86 -2.69 2.74 -4.94
CA VAL A 86 -2.54 1.29 -4.87
C VAL A 86 -2.65 0.83 -3.42
N HIS A 87 -3.71 0.09 -3.09
CA HIS A 87 -3.95 -0.37 -1.71
C HIS A 87 -3.04 -1.53 -1.30
N GLY A 88 -2.99 -1.80 0.01
CA GLY A 88 -2.19 -2.85 0.63
C GLY A 88 -2.84 -4.25 0.58
N VAL A 89 -2.21 -5.19 1.30
CA VAL A 89 -2.71 -6.54 1.49
C VAL A 89 -3.96 -6.54 2.38
N TRP A 90 -4.76 -7.60 2.27
CA TRP A 90 -6.00 -7.83 3.04
C TRP A 90 -7.03 -6.71 2.96
N THR A 91 -6.98 -5.96 1.89
CA THR A 91 -8.02 -5.00 1.51
C THR A 91 -9.04 -5.70 0.63
N GLY A 92 -10.33 -5.61 0.97
CA GLY A 92 -11.38 -6.34 0.25
C GLY A 92 -12.60 -5.50 -0.06
N ILE A 93 -13.47 -6.02 -0.93
CA ILE A 93 -14.77 -5.41 -1.26
C ILE A 93 -15.78 -5.82 -0.19
N GLY A 94 -16.48 -4.83 0.37
CA GLY A 94 -17.53 -5.07 1.37
C GLY A 94 -17.01 -5.44 2.77
N SER A 95 -17.93 -5.66 3.70
CA SER A 95 -17.65 -6.01 5.10
C SER A 95 -17.42 -7.52 5.26
N SER A 96 -16.26 -8.02 4.90
CA SER A 96 -15.85 -9.40 5.20
C SER A 96 -14.94 -9.39 6.42
N SER A 97 -15.14 -10.36 7.34
CA SER A 97 -14.29 -10.54 8.52
C SER A 97 -12.83 -10.95 8.17
N ALA A 98 -12.55 -11.22 6.90
CA ALA A 98 -11.20 -11.51 6.39
C ALA A 98 -10.46 -10.26 5.90
N ASN A 99 -11.12 -9.09 5.84
CA ASN A 99 -10.51 -7.87 5.33
C ASN A 99 -10.09 -6.99 6.53
N LEU A 100 -8.84 -6.57 6.57
CA LEU A 100 -8.36 -5.55 7.52
C LEU A 100 -8.89 -4.17 7.14
N GLU A 101 -9.04 -3.91 5.83
CA GLU A 101 -9.60 -2.68 5.30
C GLU A 101 -10.70 -2.94 4.28
N ASN A 102 -11.65 -2.00 4.22
CA ASN A 102 -12.60 -1.92 3.13
C ASN A 102 -12.02 -1.03 2.03
N GLU A 103 -11.99 -1.54 0.80
CA GLU A 103 -11.44 -0.85 -0.37
C GLU A 103 -12.10 0.51 -0.61
N THR A 104 -13.43 0.60 -0.48
CA THR A 104 -14.16 1.88 -0.61
C THR A 104 -13.65 2.88 0.41
N GLY A 105 -13.50 2.46 1.66
CA GLY A 105 -13.06 3.32 2.76
C GLY A 105 -11.65 3.86 2.55
N ILE A 106 -10.70 3.06 2.08
CA ILE A 106 -9.32 3.53 1.87
C ILE A 106 -9.21 4.52 0.70
N PHE A 107 -9.91 4.27 -0.41
CA PHE A 107 -9.91 5.21 -1.54
C PHE A 107 -10.61 6.52 -1.19
N ASP A 108 -11.71 6.47 -0.43
CA ASP A 108 -12.41 7.68 0.02
C ASP A 108 -11.54 8.47 1.01
N ARG A 109 -10.86 7.83 1.95
CA ARG A 109 -9.90 8.50 2.84
C ARG A 109 -8.81 9.20 2.06
N ALA A 110 -8.16 8.51 1.12
CA ALA A 110 -7.12 9.10 0.28
C ALA A 110 -7.63 10.35 -0.47
N ARG A 111 -8.84 10.30 -1.06
CA ARG A 111 -9.47 11.44 -1.74
C ARG A 111 -9.73 12.60 -0.78
N MET A 112 -10.30 12.31 0.39
CA MET A 112 -10.63 13.33 1.39
C MET A 112 -9.37 13.97 1.96
N SER A 113 -8.34 13.19 2.28
CA SER A 113 -7.08 13.69 2.80
C SER A 113 -6.35 14.58 1.78
N LEU A 114 -6.39 14.23 0.50
CA LEU A 114 -5.89 15.08 -0.57
C LEU A 114 -6.72 16.38 -0.69
N ALA A 115 -8.05 16.29 -0.60
CA ALA A 115 -8.93 17.44 -0.74
C ALA A 115 -8.77 18.45 0.41
N VAL A 116 -8.62 18.02 1.67
CA VAL A 116 -8.37 18.93 2.80
C VAL A 116 -7.01 19.64 2.70
N ASN A 117 -6.06 19.03 1.99
CA ASN A 117 -4.78 19.64 1.64
C ASN A 117 -4.84 20.49 0.35
N ASN A 118 -6.05 20.88 -0.08
CA ASN A 118 -6.29 21.69 -1.29
C ASN A 118 -5.75 21.04 -2.58
N TYR A 119 -5.85 19.72 -2.67
CA TYR A 119 -5.47 18.95 -3.84
C TYR A 119 -6.68 18.20 -4.39
N SER A 120 -7.32 18.79 -5.43
CA SER A 120 -8.60 18.32 -6.00
C SER A 120 -8.41 17.72 -7.38
N ILE A 121 -7.47 16.78 -7.52
CA ILE A 121 -7.24 16.05 -8.76
C ILE A 121 -7.94 14.69 -8.73
N PRO A 122 -8.15 14.04 -9.88
CA PRO A 122 -8.67 12.69 -9.91
C PRO A 122 -7.75 11.70 -9.17
N VAL A 123 -8.33 10.94 -8.24
CA VAL A 123 -7.68 9.81 -7.58
C VAL A 123 -8.28 8.52 -8.14
N ILE A 124 -7.49 7.81 -8.91
CA ILE A 124 -7.83 6.55 -9.54
C ILE A 124 -7.44 5.43 -8.59
N GLY A 125 -8.40 4.66 -8.11
CA GLY A 125 -8.11 3.47 -7.31
C GLY A 125 -7.55 2.36 -8.19
N PHE A 126 -6.46 1.69 -7.75
CA PHE A 126 -6.00 0.43 -8.32
C PHE A 126 -6.35 -0.70 -7.38
N SER A 127 -7.36 -1.48 -7.76
CA SER A 127 -7.94 -2.56 -6.98
C SER A 127 -7.42 -3.91 -7.45
N TRP A 128 -6.83 -4.70 -6.55
CA TRP A 128 -6.23 -5.98 -6.87
C TRP A 128 -6.60 -7.07 -5.87
N ASP A 129 -6.43 -8.35 -6.22
CA ASP A 129 -6.75 -9.53 -5.41
C ASP A 129 -5.81 -9.66 -4.20
N SER A 130 -5.98 -8.82 -3.18
CA SER A 130 -5.12 -8.73 -1.99
C SER A 130 -5.68 -9.45 -0.77
N ASN A 131 -6.96 -9.86 -0.79
CA ASN A 131 -7.67 -10.41 0.37
C ASN A 131 -7.46 -11.93 0.52
N THR A 132 -6.21 -12.37 0.45
CA THR A 132 -5.82 -13.77 0.72
C THR A 132 -6.10 -14.15 2.17
N THR A 133 -6.20 -15.46 2.45
CA THR A 133 -6.49 -15.94 3.80
C THR A 133 -5.31 -15.63 4.74
N ILE A 134 -5.60 -14.99 5.88
CA ILE A 134 -4.61 -14.78 6.93
C ILE A 134 -4.34 -16.11 7.63
N THR A 135 -3.10 -16.60 7.56
CA THR A 135 -2.69 -17.87 8.17
C THR A 135 -1.42 -17.70 8.98
N ALA A 136 -1.36 -18.34 10.14
CA ALA A 136 -0.19 -18.30 11.01
C ALA A 136 1.09 -18.91 10.39
N ASN A 137 0.97 -19.70 9.33
CA ASN A 137 2.11 -20.30 8.62
C ASN A 137 2.60 -19.44 7.44
N GLY A 138 2.08 -18.23 7.24
CA GLY A 138 2.50 -17.30 6.21
C GLY A 138 2.09 -17.64 4.77
N VAL A 139 1.33 -18.73 4.55
CA VAL A 139 0.93 -19.15 3.18
C VAL A 139 0.14 -18.04 2.49
N GLY A 140 -0.85 -17.45 3.17
CA GLY A 140 -1.65 -16.36 2.59
C GLY A 140 -0.84 -15.11 2.27
N TRP A 141 0.18 -14.80 3.08
CA TRP A 141 1.12 -13.72 2.82
C TRP A 141 1.95 -13.99 1.56
N SER A 142 2.54 -15.19 1.43
CA SER A 142 3.32 -15.58 0.25
C SER A 142 2.49 -15.53 -1.04
N ILE A 143 1.20 -15.94 -0.96
CA ILE A 143 0.25 -15.84 -2.07
C ILE A 143 -0.01 -14.36 -2.41
N ALA A 144 -0.24 -13.51 -1.42
CA ALA A 144 -0.46 -12.08 -1.62
C ALA A 144 0.75 -11.40 -2.27
N LYS A 145 1.99 -11.75 -1.84
CA LYS A 145 3.23 -11.25 -2.48
C LYS A 145 3.31 -11.64 -3.96
N LYS A 146 3.00 -12.91 -4.27
CA LYS A 146 2.97 -13.37 -5.67
C LYS A 146 1.95 -12.58 -6.48
N ILE A 147 0.73 -12.43 -5.98
CA ILE A 147 -0.32 -11.68 -6.67
C ILE A 147 0.08 -10.20 -6.83
N ALA A 148 0.70 -9.58 -5.81
CA ALA A 148 1.20 -8.22 -5.90
C ALA A 148 2.26 -8.06 -7.00
N GLN A 149 3.22 -8.99 -7.06
CA GLN A 149 4.23 -9.02 -8.12
C GLN A 149 3.60 -9.15 -9.51
N ASP A 150 2.64 -10.07 -9.68
CA ASP A 150 1.98 -10.35 -10.95
C ASP A 150 0.98 -9.24 -11.37
N ASN A 151 0.60 -8.35 -10.46
CA ASN A 151 -0.15 -7.12 -10.75
C ASN A 151 0.74 -5.96 -11.25
N GLY A 152 2.06 -6.04 -11.07
CA GLY A 152 2.99 -5.04 -11.61
C GLY A 152 2.82 -4.79 -13.11
N PRO A 153 2.92 -5.81 -13.98
CA PRO A 153 2.68 -5.66 -15.42
C PRO A 153 1.31 -5.09 -15.77
N LYS A 154 0.26 -5.43 -15.01
CA LYS A 154 -1.10 -4.89 -15.23
C LYS A 154 -1.18 -3.40 -14.93
N LEU A 155 -0.59 -2.95 -13.82
CA LEU A 155 -0.48 -1.53 -13.47
C LEU A 155 0.38 -0.79 -14.51
N ALA A 156 1.51 -1.36 -14.92
CA ALA A 156 2.38 -0.79 -15.96
C ALA A 156 1.63 -0.60 -17.27
N HIS A 157 0.85 -1.60 -17.70
CA HIS A 157 0.07 -1.55 -18.92
C HIS A 157 -1.01 -0.47 -18.85
N PHE A 158 -1.73 -0.37 -17.71
CA PHE A 158 -2.68 0.72 -17.50
C PHE A 158 -2.01 2.10 -17.59
N ILE A 159 -0.87 2.31 -16.92
CA ILE A 159 -0.15 3.59 -16.93
C ILE A 159 0.31 3.93 -18.36
N PHE A 160 0.82 2.95 -19.11
CA PHE A 160 1.24 3.12 -20.49
C PHE A 160 0.06 3.50 -21.42
N ASP A 161 -1.07 2.80 -21.31
CA ASP A 161 -2.25 3.07 -22.11
C ASP A 161 -2.83 4.47 -21.79
N TYR A 162 -2.90 4.80 -20.49
CA TYR A 162 -3.35 6.10 -20.03
C TYR A 162 -2.47 7.23 -20.58
N LYS A 163 -1.15 7.12 -20.44
CA LYS A 163 -0.20 8.09 -20.98
C LYS A 163 -0.18 8.11 -22.51
N SER A 164 -0.52 7.02 -23.19
CA SER A 164 -0.62 6.99 -24.65
C SER A 164 -1.79 7.82 -25.17
N ILE A 165 -2.86 7.93 -24.39
CA ILE A 165 -4.06 8.75 -24.69
C ILE A 165 -3.88 10.16 -24.11
N CYS A 166 -3.51 10.27 -22.86
CA CYS A 166 -3.34 11.51 -22.09
C CYS A 166 -1.85 11.84 -21.90
N GLN A 167 -1.15 12.14 -22.99
CA GLN A 167 0.33 12.25 -23.00
C GLN A 167 0.86 13.33 -22.05
N ASP A 168 0.14 14.44 -21.91
CA ASP A 168 0.52 15.60 -21.12
C ASP A 168 0.06 15.51 -19.64
N THR A 169 -0.62 14.43 -19.25
CA THR A 169 -1.05 14.23 -17.87
C THR A 169 0.13 13.80 -17.01
N ASP A 170 0.40 14.52 -15.93
CA ASP A 170 1.34 14.10 -14.89
C ASP A 170 0.72 12.98 -14.06
N VAL A 171 1.24 11.76 -14.22
CA VAL A 171 0.79 10.60 -13.45
C VAL A 171 1.60 10.50 -12.17
N ARG A 172 0.92 10.52 -11.02
CA ARG A 172 1.48 10.32 -9.70
C ARG A 172 0.98 9.00 -9.12
N ILE A 173 1.77 8.37 -8.28
CA ILE A 173 1.40 7.10 -7.64
C ILE A 173 1.56 7.24 -6.13
N ILE A 174 0.55 6.81 -5.40
CA ILE A 174 0.62 6.57 -3.96
C ILE A 174 0.38 5.07 -3.77
N ALA A 175 1.25 4.40 -3.02
CA ALA A 175 1.09 2.98 -2.72
C ALA A 175 1.24 2.72 -1.23
N HIS A 176 0.31 1.96 -0.66
CA HIS A 176 0.32 1.60 0.74
C HIS A 176 0.72 0.15 0.95
N SER A 177 1.56 -0.11 1.96
CA SER A 177 1.89 -1.48 2.41
C SER A 177 2.42 -2.36 1.25
N LEU A 178 1.85 -3.56 1.05
CA LEU A 178 2.22 -4.47 -0.04
C LEU A 178 1.87 -3.92 -1.45
N GLY A 179 1.09 -2.84 -1.56
CA GLY A 179 0.93 -2.09 -2.80
C GLY A 179 2.25 -1.53 -3.35
N ALA A 180 3.25 -1.32 -2.48
CA ALA A 180 4.62 -0.98 -2.88
C ALA A 180 5.22 -2.03 -3.83
N LYS A 181 5.01 -3.33 -3.55
CA LYS A 181 5.48 -4.41 -4.42
C LYS A 181 4.83 -4.38 -5.80
N VAL A 182 3.54 -4.05 -5.88
CA VAL A 182 2.85 -3.84 -7.17
C VAL A 182 3.54 -2.73 -7.96
N VAL A 183 3.81 -1.57 -7.31
CA VAL A 183 4.41 -0.40 -7.97
C VAL A 183 5.85 -0.67 -8.40
N LEU A 184 6.67 -1.27 -7.56
CA LEU A 184 8.07 -1.58 -7.91
C LEU A 184 8.15 -2.53 -9.12
N ASN A 185 7.29 -3.56 -9.17
CA ASN A 185 7.22 -4.44 -10.33
C ASN A 185 6.63 -3.74 -11.57
N ALA A 186 5.71 -2.77 -11.41
CA ALA A 186 5.23 -1.97 -12.52
C ALA A 186 6.35 -1.09 -13.13
N LEU A 187 7.16 -0.47 -12.31
CA LEU A 187 8.32 0.31 -12.78
C LEU A 187 9.34 -0.57 -13.50
N GLN A 188 9.56 -1.79 -13.02
CA GLN A 188 10.42 -2.77 -13.66
C GLN A 188 9.88 -3.15 -15.06
N ASP A 189 8.57 -3.37 -15.19
CA ASP A 189 7.93 -3.71 -16.46
C ASP A 189 8.00 -2.53 -17.45
N LEU A 190 7.76 -1.30 -17.00
CA LEU A 190 7.91 -0.09 -17.80
C LEU A 190 9.33 0.08 -18.33
N THR A 191 10.36 -0.36 -17.59
CA THR A 191 11.76 -0.32 -18.04
C THR A 191 11.98 -1.17 -19.29
N GLY A 192 11.29 -2.31 -19.41
CA GLY A 192 11.32 -3.19 -20.58
C GLY A 192 10.41 -2.77 -21.73
N ASN A 193 9.53 -1.79 -21.54
CA ASN A 193 8.52 -1.41 -22.52
C ASN A 193 9.08 -0.42 -23.56
N GLU A 194 9.29 -0.89 -24.80
CA GLU A 194 9.82 -0.07 -25.90
C GLU A 194 8.92 1.13 -26.24
N GLY A 195 7.60 0.97 -26.15
CA GLY A 195 6.64 2.05 -26.41
C GLY A 195 6.71 3.17 -25.38
N TRP A 196 6.93 2.81 -24.11
CA TRP A 196 7.14 3.72 -23.00
C TRP A 196 8.46 4.47 -23.11
N ASN A 197 9.55 3.75 -23.40
CA ASN A 197 10.91 4.30 -23.50
C ASN A 197 11.21 4.95 -24.85
N ASN A 198 10.19 5.13 -25.69
CA ASN A 198 10.38 5.78 -26.99
C ASN A 198 10.84 7.24 -26.80
N SER A 199 11.99 7.60 -27.37
CA SER A 199 12.61 8.91 -27.24
C SER A 199 11.72 10.08 -27.68
N SER A 200 10.75 9.85 -28.58
CA SER A 200 9.78 10.86 -29.01
C SER A 200 8.69 11.14 -28.00
N ARG A 201 8.41 10.21 -27.08
CA ARG A 201 7.36 10.33 -26.03
C ARG A 201 7.95 10.73 -24.69
N ASN A 202 9.11 10.17 -24.33
CA ASN A 202 9.81 10.42 -23.07
C ASN A 202 8.90 10.32 -21.83
N PHE A 203 8.07 9.28 -21.79
CA PHE A 203 7.11 9.10 -20.69
C PHE A 203 7.85 8.85 -19.38
N LYS A 204 7.35 9.45 -18.30
CA LYS A 204 7.79 9.24 -16.93
C LYS A 204 6.57 9.25 -16.00
N VAL A 205 6.69 8.56 -14.88
CA VAL A 205 5.85 8.76 -13.72
C VAL A 205 6.36 10.00 -13.00
N GLU A 206 5.50 10.99 -12.76
CA GLU A 206 5.91 12.28 -12.17
C GLU A 206 6.42 12.09 -10.74
N SER A 207 5.69 11.33 -9.93
CA SER A 207 6.16 10.98 -8.59
C SER A 207 5.57 9.66 -8.09
N VAL A 208 6.31 8.99 -7.23
CA VAL A 208 5.86 7.84 -6.45
C VAL A 208 6.04 8.16 -4.97
N HIS A 209 5.01 7.87 -4.17
CA HIS A 209 5.06 7.91 -2.71
C HIS A 209 4.67 6.54 -2.19
N LEU A 210 5.63 5.82 -1.62
CA LEU A 210 5.36 4.61 -0.86
C LEU A 210 5.02 5.00 0.58
N MET A 211 4.04 4.36 1.17
CA MET A 211 3.56 4.60 2.53
C MET A 211 3.55 3.29 3.30
N GLY A 212 4.38 3.16 4.34
CA GLY A 212 4.49 1.93 5.10
C GLY A 212 4.79 0.73 4.20
N ALA A 213 5.80 0.86 3.32
CA ALA A 213 6.09 -0.11 2.28
C ALA A 213 6.47 -1.48 2.86
N ALA A 214 5.65 -2.51 2.59
CA ALA A 214 5.90 -3.90 2.98
C ALA A 214 6.73 -4.62 1.91
N VAL A 215 7.96 -4.16 1.71
CA VAL A 215 9.02 -4.72 0.87
C VAL A 215 10.34 -4.58 1.62
N ASP A 216 11.34 -5.42 1.32
CA ASP A 216 12.62 -5.40 2.01
C ASP A 216 13.37 -4.09 1.73
N ASP A 217 14.12 -3.59 2.69
CA ASP A 217 14.67 -2.23 2.70
C ASP A 217 15.82 -2.05 1.68
N GLU A 218 16.46 -3.12 1.22
CA GLU A 218 17.45 -3.11 0.12
C GLU A 218 16.82 -3.17 -1.28
N GLN A 219 15.53 -3.47 -1.42
CA GLN A 219 14.89 -3.58 -2.76
C GLN A 219 14.92 -2.29 -3.57
N VAL A 220 15.16 -1.15 -2.94
CA VAL A 220 15.33 0.14 -3.65
C VAL A 220 16.75 0.40 -4.14
N SER A 221 17.70 -0.52 -3.91
CA SER A 221 19.07 -0.39 -4.40
C SER A 221 19.17 -0.42 -5.93
N THR A 222 20.13 0.32 -6.48
CA THR A 222 20.53 0.26 -7.90
C THR A 222 21.52 -0.86 -8.20
N ASN A 223 22.10 -1.47 -7.16
CA ASN A 223 23.09 -2.52 -7.25
C ASN A 223 22.51 -3.87 -6.78
N PRO A 224 22.35 -4.86 -7.67
CA PRO A 224 21.82 -6.17 -7.29
C PRO A 224 22.64 -6.93 -6.24
N SER A 225 23.88 -6.51 -5.99
CA SER A 225 24.72 -7.14 -4.95
C SER A 225 24.49 -6.59 -3.56
N ASP A 226 23.62 -5.61 -3.40
CA ASP A 226 23.24 -5.06 -2.10
C ASP A 226 22.13 -5.89 -1.43
N SER A 227 21.37 -6.73 -2.20
CA SER A 227 20.44 -7.70 -1.62
C SER A 227 21.21 -8.87 -1.00
N ASP A 228 20.84 -9.25 0.19
CA ASP A 228 21.39 -10.39 0.92
C ASP A 228 20.61 -11.70 0.65
N ASP A 229 19.43 -11.61 0.06
CA ASP A 229 18.63 -12.75 -0.36
C ASP A 229 18.97 -13.22 -1.79
N PRO A 230 19.43 -14.47 -1.97
CA PRO A 230 19.78 -15.00 -3.30
C PRO A 230 18.60 -15.01 -4.27
N GLY A 231 18.69 -14.17 -5.30
CA GLY A 231 17.69 -14.10 -6.37
C GLY A 231 16.56 -13.11 -6.14
N GLU A 232 16.62 -12.35 -5.07
CA GLU A 232 15.73 -11.23 -4.87
C GLU A 232 16.01 -10.11 -5.89
N LYS A 233 14.93 -9.39 -6.23
CA LYS A 233 15.01 -8.29 -7.18
C LYS A 233 15.19 -6.96 -6.49
N VAL A 234 16.16 -6.18 -6.94
CA VAL A 234 16.28 -4.77 -6.62
C VAL A 234 15.72 -3.91 -7.76
N TYR A 235 15.08 -2.80 -7.44
CA TYR A 235 14.31 -1.97 -8.37
C TYR A 235 14.90 -0.57 -8.57
N GLY A 236 16.02 -0.24 -7.94
CA GLY A 236 16.57 1.11 -7.96
C GLY A 236 16.85 1.65 -9.37
N GLN A 237 17.31 0.81 -10.31
CA GLN A 237 17.50 1.22 -11.70
C GLN A 237 16.18 1.59 -12.40
N SER A 238 15.10 0.87 -12.10
CA SER A 238 13.77 1.17 -12.62
C SER A 238 13.22 2.45 -11.99
N ILE A 239 13.42 2.64 -10.69
CA ILE A 239 13.09 3.88 -9.98
C ILE A 239 13.80 5.06 -10.65
N GLU A 240 15.12 4.99 -10.82
CA GLU A 240 15.92 6.08 -11.39
C GLU A 240 15.54 6.39 -12.84
N SER A 241 15.23 5.35 -13.63
CA SER A 241 14.94 5.52 -15.05
C SER A 241 13.48 5.85 -15.37
N GLN A 242 12.50 5.44 -14.55
CA GLN A 242 11.07 5.56 -14.89
C GLN A 242 10.31 6.65 -14.11
N VAL A 243 10.88 7.15 -13.01
CA VAL A 243 10.23 8.10 -12.12
C VAL A 243 11.02 9.41 -12.08
N ILE A 244 10.34 10.56 -11.98
CA ILE A 244 11.03 11.84 -11.78
C ILE A 244 11.41 12.02 -10.31
N ARG A 245 10.50 11.74 -9.36
CA ARG A 245 10.73 11.87 -7.92
C ARG A 245 10.15 10.67 -7.18
N PHE A 246 10.94 9.99 -6.38
CA PHE A 246 10.53 8.81 -5.62
C PHE A 246 10.73 9.05 -4.13
N TYR A 247 9.67 8.86 -3.36
CA TYR A 247 9.65 9.04 -1.92
C TYR A 247 9.19 7.77 -1.22
N ASN A 248 9.89 7.39 -0.17
CA ASN A 248 9.47 6.40 0.78
C ASN A 248 9.12 7.09 2.10
N LEU A 249 7.86 7.02 2.51
CA LEU A 249 7.37 7.53 3.78
C LEU A 249 7.35 6.37 4.77
N PHE A 250 8.20 6.43 5.79
CA PHE A 250 8.34 5.38 6.79
C PHE A 250 7.94 5.86 8.19
N ASP A 251 7.42 4.94 9.00
CA ASP A 251 7.07 5.17 10.40
C ASP A 251 7.80 4.16 11.29
N THR A 252 8.74 4.65 12.13
CA THR A 252 9.52 3.82 13.04
C THR A 252 8.70 3.17 14.14
N GLN A 253 7.43 3.50 14.25
CA GLN A 253 6.46 2.94 15.19
C GLN A 253 5.40 2.07 14.50
N ASP A 254 5.58 1.75 13.23
CA ASP A 254 4.68 0.87 12.48
C ASP A 254 4.76 -0.57 13.01
N ASN A 255 3.90 -0.89 13.96
CA ASN A 255 3.90 -2.19 14.62
C ASN A 255 3.61 -3.37 13.68
N ALA A 256 2.88 -3.15 12.58
CA ALA A 256 2.63 -4.19 11.59
C ALA A 256 3.92 -4.55 10.85
N LEU A 257 4.73 -3.56 10.50
CA LEU A 257 6.02 -3.77 9.85
C LEU A 257 7.11 -4.21 10.84
N GLU A 258 7.05 -3.79 12.10
CA GLU A 258 8.00 -4.21 13.14
C GLU A 258 7.82 -5.69 13.56
N GLU A 259 6.57 -6.15 13.70
CA GLU A 259 6.28 -7.46 14.26
C GLU A 259 5.89 -8.52 13.22
N LEU A 260 5.01 -8.17 12.24
CA LEU A 260 4.47 -9.15 11.29
C LEU A 260 5.38 -9.34 10.09
N TYR A 261 5.98 -8.27 9.58
CA TYR A 261 6.82 -8.36 8.39
C TYR A 261 8.02 -9.30 8.60
N PRO A 262 8.87 -9.12 9.63
CA PRO A 262 9.98 -10.05 9.89
C PRO A 262 9.53 -11.50 10.13
N TYR A 263 8.36 -11.67 10.75
CA TYR A 263 7.83 -13.01 10.98
C TYR A 263 7.53 -13.75 9.68
N TYR A 264 6.98 -13.06 8.68
CA TYR A 264 6.63 -13.65 7.39
C TYR A 264 7.81 -13.67 6.40
N GLU A 265 8.78 -12.77 6.54
CA GLU A 265 9.93 -12.61 5.65
C GLU A 265 11.25 -13.14 6.23
N GLY A 266 11.19 -14.01 7.22
CA GLY A 266 12.38 -14.69 7.71
C GLY A 266 13.32 -13.85 8.58
N GLY A 267 12.93 -12.67 8.97
CA GLY A 267 13.71 -11.74 9.78
C GLY A 267 14.07 -10.43 9.08
N GLU A 268 13.67 -10.29 7.80
CA GLU A 268 13.94 -9.10 7.00
C GLU A 268 13.29 -7.83 7.56
N THR A 269 13.88 -6.69 7.26
CA THR A 269 13.39 -5.36 7.66
C THR A 269 12.55 -4.76 6.54
N ALA A 270 11.39 -4.21 6.89
CA ALA A 270 10.56 -3.53 5.91
C ALA A 270 11.05 -2.11 5.61
N LEU A 271 11.09 -1.74 4.33
CA LEU A 271 11.40 -0.38 3.85
C LEU A 271 10.53 0.70 4.50
N GLY A 272 9.25 0.40 4.78
CA GLY A 272 8.31 1.31 5.41
C GLY A 272 8.48 1.47 6.91
N LEU A 273 9.39 0.71 7.56
CA LEU A 273 9.67 0.81 9.00
C LEU A 273 10.81 1.78 9.31
N ASN A 274 11.95 1.65 8.62
CA ASN A 274 13.17 2.38 8.94
C ASN A 274 13.77 3.15 7.75
N GLY A 275 13.12 3.12 6.58
CA GLY A 275 13.70 3.61 5.34
C GLY A 275 14.62 2.56 4.70
N ALA A 276 15.36 2.97 3.69
CA ALA A 276 16.29 2.10 2.98
C ALA A 276 17.48 1.66 3.86
N GLU A 277 17.96 0.43 3.65
CA GLU A 277 19.11 -0.11 4.36
C GLU A 277 20.32 0.80 4.24
N GLN A 278 21.09 0.92 5.34
CA GLN A 278 22.26 1.79 5.36
C GLN A 278 23.42 1.20 4.54
N GLY A 279 23.95 2.00 3.63
CA GLY A 279 25.13 1.65 2.85
C GLY A 279 24.86 1.08 1.47
N ILE A 280 23.60 0.85 1.11
CA ILE A 280 23.22 0.44 -0.24
C ILE A 280 23.31 1.59 -1.26
N SER A 281 23.28 1.25 -2.52
CA SER A 281 23.39 2.20 -3.65
C SER A 281 22.01 2.73 -4.03
N LEU A 282 21.60 3.88 -3.51
CA LEU A 282 20.29 4.45 -3.76
C LEU A 282 20.16 5.17 -5.12
N PRO A 283 18.96 5.16 -5.75
CA PRO A 283 18.67 5.99 -6.93
C PRO A 283 18.81 7.49 -6.62
N ARG A 284 19.26 8.28 -7.61
CA ARG A 284 19.46 9.74 -7.41
C ARG A 284 18.19 10.53 -7.16
N ASN A 285 17.06 10.00 -7.56
CA ASN A 285 15.71 10.58 -7.40
C ASN A 285 14.94 9.98 -6.22
N TYR A 286 15.58 9.19 -5.36
CA TYR A 286 15.01 8.56 -4.18
C TYR A 286 15.22 9.43 -2.93
N GLN A 287 14.21 9.43 -2.05
CA GLN A 287 14.30 10.07 -0.74
C GLN A 287 13.45 9.32 0.29
N ASP A 288 14.05 9.00 1.45
CA ASP A 288 13.33 8.58 2.65
C ASP A 288 12.78 9.80 3.41
N ILE A 289 11.56 9.66 3.95
CA ILE A 289 10.90 10.67 4.78
C ILE A 289 10.33 9.99 6.02
N ASP A 290 10.84 10.35 7.20
CA ASP A 290 10.30 9.93 8.48
C ASP A 290 8.98 10.67 8.75
N VAL A 291 7.88 9.95 8.78
CA VAL A 291 6.52 10.46 9.04
C VAL A 291 5.95 9.97 10.38
N THR A 292 6.79 9.42 11.25
CA THR A 292 6.37 8.87 12.55
C THR A 292 5.51 9.86 13.35
N LYS A 293 5.80 11.17 13.25
CA LYS A 293 5.06 12.21 13.97
C LYS A 293 3.75 12.62 13.30
N GLU A 294 3.58 12.27 12.04
CA GLU A 294 2.39 12.62 11.25
C GLU A 294 1.30 11.53 11.34
N ILE A 295 1.68 10.31 11.76
CA ILE A 295 0.74 9.20 11.87
C ILE A 295 0.04 9.27 13.23
N SER A 296 -1.27 9.49 13.21
CA SER A 296 -2.10 9.53 14.42
C SER A 296 -2.44 8.13 14.91
N LEU A 297 -2.35 7.96 16.24
CA LEU A 297 -2.89 6.80 16.94
C LEU A 297 -4.36 7.02 17.25
N LEU A 298 -5.28 6.22 16.72
CA LEU A 298 -6.73 6.35 16.99
C LEU A 298 -7.08 6.33 18.48
N ASN A 299 -6.24 5.73 19.33
CA ASN A 299 -6.43 5.59 20.77
C ASN A 299 -5.63 6.62 21.58
N ASP A 300 -5.04 7.60 20.95
CA ASP A 300 -4.38 8.75 21.61
C ASP A 300 -5.31 9.95 21.60
N ALA A 301 -6.37 9.88 22.43
CA ALA A 301 -7.37 10.94 22.53
C ALA A 301 -6.82 12.24 23.15
N ASN A 302 -5.67 12.17 23.84
CA ASN A 302 -5.08 13.31 24.52
C ASN A 302 -3.85 13.89 23.78
N GLY A 303 -3.38 13.25 22.72
CA GLY A 303 -2.26 13.73 21.89
C GLY A 303 -0.87 13.60 22.52
N ASP A 304 -0.70 12.67 23.49
CA ASP A 304 0.59 12.48 24.16
C ASP A 304 1.45 11.35 23.57
N ASN A 305 1.04 10.81 22.43
CA ASN A 305 1.65 9.65 21.74
C ASN A 305 1.71 8.39 22.61
N LYS A 306 0.76 8.23 23.50
CA LYS A 306 0.60 7.02 24.31
C LYS A 306 -0.79 6.45 24.12
N CYS A 307 -0.87 5.14 24.20
CA CYS A 307 -2.12 4.45 24.12
C CYS A 307 -3.03 4.74 25.32
N ASP A 308 -4.15 5.39 25.10
CA ASP A 308 -5.17 5.66 26.10
C ASP A 308 -6.07 4.45 26.40
N LEU A 309 -6.06 3.42 25.56
CA LEU A 309 -6.81 2.16 25.72
C LEU A 309 -5.85 0.97 25.87
N PRO A 310 -5.20 0.80 27.03
CA PRO A 310 -4.27 -0.29 27.25
C PRO A 310 -4.96 -1.65 27.09
N ASN A 311 -4.28 -2.60 26.49
CA ASN A 311 -4.77 -3.96 26.37
C ASN A 311 -4.96 -4.56 27.79
N PRO A 312 -6.15 -5.03 28.17
CA PRO A 312 -6.39 -5.54 29.51
C PRO A 312 -5.65 -6.84 29.82
N PHE A 313 -5.14 -7.52 28.79
CA PHE A 313 -4.44 -8.81 28.93
C PHE A 313 -2.91 -8.69 28.81
N ILE A 314 -2.41 -7.60 28.22
CA ILE A 314 -0.99 -7.38 27.97
C ILE A 314 -0.64 -5.96 28.42
N PRO A 315 -0.13 -5.77 29.66
CA PRO A 315 0.28 -4.46 30.16
C PRO A 315 1.31 -3.81 29.23
N ASN A 316 1.15 -2.54 28.94
CA ASN A 316 1.95 -1.71 28.05
C ASN A 316 1.75 -1.95 26.53
N TYR A 317 0.80 -2.77 26.13
CA TYR A 317 0.35 -2.85 24.74
C TYR A 317 -0.99 -2.13 24.60
N CYS A 318 -1.12 -1.36 23.55
CA CYS A 318 -2.42 -0.90 23.07
C CYS A 318 -3.29 -2.10 22.69
N THR A 319 -4.61 -1.91 22.66
CA THR A 319 -5.50 -2.90 22.05
C THR A 319 -5.05 -3.12 20.61
N ILE A 320 -5.35 -4.28 20.04
CA ILE A 320 -4.96 -4.66 18.67
C ILE A 320 -5.36 -3.64 17.60
N VAL A 321 -6.41 -2.85 17.88
CA VAL A 321 -6.81 -1.70 17.07
C VAL A 321 -5.64 -0.73 16.90
N ALA A 322 -4.85 -0.45 17.92
CA ALA A 322 -3.73 0.48 17.85
C ALA A 322 -2.55 -0.01 16.97
N ILE A 323 -2.31 -1.32 16.90
CA ILE A 323 -1.28 -1.87 16.00
C ILE A 323 -1.66 -1.68 14.53
N GLY A 324 -2.96 -1.83 14.20
CA GLY A 324 -3.45 -1.54 12.87
C GLY A 324 -3.45 -0.05 12.52
N ASP A 325 -3.63 0.82 13.53
CA ASP A 325 -3.80 2.25 13.32
C ASP A 325 -2.53 2.92 12.78
N ASN A 326 -1.34 2.59 13.29
CA ASN A 326 -0.10 3.14 12.78
C ASN A 326 0.10 2.75 11.31
N HIS A 327 -0.06 1.49 10.98
CA HIS A 327 0.09 1.00 9.60
C HIS A 327 -1.01 1.52 8.66
N LEU A 328 -2.24 1.71 9.16
CA LEU A 328 -3.37 2.19 8.37
C LEU A 328 -3.51 3.73 8.38
N GLY A 329 -2.76 4.40 9.22
CA GLY A 329 -2.85 5.84 9.48
C GLY A 329 -2.30 6.75 8.37
N TYR A 330 -1.50 6.23 7.44
CA TYR A 330 -0.81 7.04 6.42
C TYR A 330 -1.73 7.90 5.55
N VAL A 331 -2.95 7.47 5.29
CA VAL A 331 -3.96 8.23 4.53
C VAL A 331 -5.03 8.87 5.42
N GLY A 332 -4.76 8.95 6.72
CA GLY A 332 -5.63 9.56 7.70
C GLY A 332 -6.77 8.65 8.19
N PHE A 333 -7.58 9.20 9.07
CA PHE A 333 -8.68 8.51 9.73
C PHE A 333 -10.00 9.23 9.56
N MET A 334 -11.08 8.44 9.52
CA MET A 334 -12.46 8.95 9.47
C MET A 334 -13.20 8.66 10.77
N SER A 335 -14.05 9.60 11.20
CA SER A 335 -14.91 9.38 12.38
C SER A 335 -15.92 8.28 12.12
N SER A 336 -15.91 7.24 12.97
CA SER A 336 -16.94 6.21 12.99
C SER A 336 -18.22 6.64 13.73
N THR A 337 -18.21 7.78 14.43
CA THR A 337 -19.27 8.16 15.38
C THR A 337 -20.34 9.06 14.77
N ASN A 338 -20.14 9.59 13.57
CA ASN A 338 -21.09 10.48 12.92
C ASN A 338 -21.45 9.97 11.53
N SER A 339 -22.74 10.00 11.20
CA SER A 339 -23.30 9.68 9.87
C SER A 339 -22.71 10.51 8.70
N ASN A 340 -21.77 11.40 8.96
CA ASN A 340 -21.19 12.34 8.00
C ASN A 340 -19.75 12.00 7.57
N ASN A 341 -19.21 10.84 7.91
CA ASN A 341 -17.86 10.40 7.48
C ASN A 341 -16.82 11.55 7.43
N ASN A 342 -16.66 12.27 8.53
CA ASN A 342 -15.68 13.36 8.57
C ASN A 342 -14.28 12.83 8.76
N LEU A 343 -13.33 13.32 7.97
CA LEU A 343 -11.91 13.09 8.20
C LEU A 343 -11.52 13.71 9.54
N ILE A 344 -10.87 12.93 10.42
CA ILE A 344 -10.34 13.38 11.72
C ILE A 344 -8.90 13.84 11.55
N ASP A 345 -8.14 13.10 10.74
CA ASP A 345 -6.72 13.29 10.52
C ASP A 345 -6.40 12.92 9.07
N ASP A 346 -5.45 13.59 8.44
CA ASP A 346 -5.04 13.37 7.05
C ASP A 346 -3.77 12.52 6.91
N GLY A 347 -3.26 11.99 8.03
CA GLY A 347 -2.05 11.16 8.07
C GLY A 347 -0.83 11.89 7.50
N ALA A 348 -0.10 11.23 6.63
CA ALA A 348 1.07 11.78 5.94
C ALA A 348 0.75 12.44 4.58
N ILE A 349 -0.52 12.65 4.23
CA ILE A 349 -0.92 13.21 2.93
C ILE A 349 -0.52 14.66 2.78
N ASN A 350 -0.48 15.45 3.85
CA ASN A 350 0.07 16.81 3.84
C ASN A 350 1.50 16.83 3.28
N ILE A 351 2.37 15.89 3.70
CA ILE A 351 3.75 15.76 3.22
C ILE A 351 3.78 15.38 1.73
N VAL A 352 2.91 14.48 1.30
CA VAL A 352 2.79 14.10 -0.12
C VAL A 352 2.46 15.31 -0.97
N VAL A 353 1.45 16.09 -0.57
CA VAL A 353 1.02 17.29 -1.30
C VAL A 353 2.10 18.35 -1.30
N ASP A 354 2.83 18.54 -0.21
CA ASP A 354 3.96 19.47 -0.15
C ASP A 354 5.11 19.07 -1.08
N ASN A 355 5.38 17.77 -1.24
CA ASN A 355 6.34 17.26 -2.21
C ASN A 355 5.91 17.51 -3.65
N TRP A 356 4.60 17.50 -3.93
CA TRP A 356 4.06 17.77 -5.27
C TRP A 356 4.13 19.25 -5.67
N ARG A 357 4.17 20.16 -4.70
CA ARG A 357 4.25 21.61 -4.93
C ARG A 357 5.67 22.13 -5.13
N ARG A 358 6.67 21.30 -4.87
CA ARG A 358 8.10 21.62 -5.07
C ARG A 358 8.55 21.29 -6.49
#